data_b8fe8c7fb3b5427da64fa01e10de05d0
#
_entry.id   b8fe8c7fb3b5427da64fa01e10de05d0
#
_cell.length_a   1.000
_cell.length_b   1.000
_cell.length_c   1.000
_cell.angle_alpha   90.00
_cell.angle_beta   90.00
_cell.angle_gamma   90.00
#
_symmetry.space_group_name_H-M   'P 1'
#
loop_
_entity.id
_entity.type
_entity.pdbx_description
1 polymer ?
#
loop_
_entity_poly.entity_id
_entity_poly.type
_entity_poly.pdbx_seq_one_letter_code
_entity_poly.pdbx_strand_id
1 'polypeptide(L)'
;MSQPPKTGDRHFDELATRFAEKIYGGAKGAIRLAVLQADLAEALPERPLRVLDIGAGLGHMSLWLAGRGHDVTLAEPAAPMLEGARQRFAEAGLPATFIEAPWQDLLGQLNEPYDLVICHAVLEWLAEPLAILPVLHQLTRRDGWLSLAFYNRDALIYRNLLKGHFRKLRKNRFSGEGQSLTPQEPLDPRTLEAAMDGHWRIEARSGVRVFHDYMPVEFQHKAEPLDLVEMELQYRRHPAFAGLGRYLHWLCRPQD
;
A
#
# COMPACT_ATOMS: atom_id res chain seq x y z
N MET A 1 0.08 30.98 7.35
CA MET A 1 -1.10 30.42 8.04
C MET A 1 -0.94 28.92 8.00
N SER A 2 -0.58 28.33 9.13
CA SER A 2 -0.49 26.86 9.32
C SER A 2 -1.89 26.24 9.21
N GLN A 3 -1.98 25.10 8.53
CA GLN A 3 -3.23 24.31 8.52
C GLN A 3 -3.56 23.88 9.95
N PRO A 4 -4.87 23.78 10.31
CA PRO A 4 -5.24 23.20 11.60
C PRO A 4 -4.72 21.74 11.68
N PRO A 5 -4.34 21.26 12.88
CA PRO A 5 -3.86 19.91 13.08
C PRO A 5 -4.94 18.90 12.65
N LYS A 6 -4.52 17.83 11.97
CA LYS A 6 -5.41 16.72 11.62
C LYS A 6 -5.88 16.05 12.89
N THR A 7 -7.18 15.93 13.08
CA THR A 7 -7.80 15.37 14.27
C THR A 7 -8.12 13.87 14.11
N GLY A 8 -7.12 13.03 13.80
CA GLY A 8 -7.26 11.58 13.79
C GLY A 8 -6.98 10.90 12.43
N ASP A 9 -6.90 9.58 12.47
CA ASP A 9 -6.74 8.72 11.29
C ASP A 9 -8.02 8.73 10.46
N ARG A 10 -7.91 8.59 9.15
CA ARG A 10 -9.08 8.57 8.27
C ARG A 10 -9.50 7.13 7.95
N HIS A 11 -10.70 6.76 8.33
CA HIS A 11 -11.35 5.49 8.01
C HIS A 11 -12.33 5.65 6.83
N PHE A 12 -12.67 4.55 6.15
CA PHE A 12 -13.42 4.55 4.88
C PHE A 12 -14.87 4.03 5.01
N ASP A 13 -15.53 4.23 6.14
CA ASP A 13 -16.86 3.70 6.43
C ASP A 13 -17.93 4.10 5.40
N GLU A 14 -17.91 5.35 4.92
CA GLU A 14 -18.91 5.87 3.96
C GLU A 14 -18.50 5.72 2.48
N LEU A 15 -17.27 5.32 2.17
CA LEU A 15 -16.70 5.35 0.84
C LEU A 15 -16.26 3.97 0.32
N ALA A 16 -16.55 2.88 1.06
CA ALA A 16 -16.06 1.53 0.77
C ALA A 16 -16.30 1.08 -0.68
N THR A 17 -17.53 1.21 -1.19
CA THR A 17 -17.90 0.79 -2.54
C THR A 17 -17.19 1.63 -3.62
N ARG A 18 -17.17 2.95 -3.46
CA ARG A 18 -16.47 3.86 -4.39
C ARG A 18 -14.96 3.68 -4.35
N PHE A 19 -14.41 3.33 -3.19
CA PHE A 19 -13.00 3.06 -3.00
C PHE A 19 -12.59 1.77 -3.73
N ALA A 20 -13.40 0.73 -3.61
CA ALA A 20 -13.20 -0.55 -4.29
C ALA A 20 -13.13 -0.40 -5.81
N GLU A 21 -14.15 0.23 -6.39
CA GLU A 21 -14.22 0.42 -7.85
C GLU A 21 -13.09 1.29 -8.39
N LYS A 22 -12.71 2.33 -7.66
CA LYS A 22 -11.75 3.34 -8.13
C LYS A 22 -10.29 2.92 -7.94
N ILE A 23 -9.98 2.11 -6.92
CA ILE A 23 -8.62 1.69 -6.59
C ILE A 23 -8.26 0.36 -7.24
N TYR A 24 -9.20 -0.59 -7.27
CA TYR A 24 -8.97 -1.93 -7.81
C TYR A 24 -9.59 -2.15 -9.20
N GLY A 25 -10.43 -1.22 -9.68
CA GLY A 25 -11.00 -1.27 -11.01
C GLY A 25 -10.03 -0.80 -12.10
N GLY A 26 -10.09 -1.45 -13.27
CA GLY A 26 -9.33 -1.07 -14.45
C GLY A 26 -7.81 -1.27 -14.36
N ALA A 27 -7.07 -0.69 -15.32
CA ALA A 27 -5.63 -0.87 -15.47
C ALA A 27 -4.83 -0.48 -14.21
N LYS A 28 -5.23 0.56 -13.49
CA LYS A 28 -4.52 1.03 -12.29
C LYS A 28 -4.52 0.00 -11.17
N GLY A 29 -5.63 -0.66 -10.96
CA GLY A 29 -5.76 -1.72 -9.97
C GLY A 29 -5.00 -2.98 -10.39
N ALA A 30 -5.14 -3.37 -11.65
CA ALA A 30 -4.43 -4.52 -12.22
C ALA A 30 -2.91 -4.36 -12.10
N ILE A 31 -2.36 -3.22 -12.52
CA ILE A 31 -0.92 -2.91 -12.39
C ILE A 31 -0.48 -2.99 -10.93
N ARG A 32 -1.24 -2.37 -10.03
CA ARG A 32 -0.88 -2.35 -8.60
C ARG A 32 -0.81 -3.76 -8.04
N LEU A 33 -1.83 -4.57 -8.23
CA LEU A 33 -1.86 -5.95 -7.75
C LEU A 33 -0.74 -6.77 -8.38
N ALA A 34 -0.53 -6.68 -9.69
CA ALA A 34 0.51 -7.42 -10.39
C ALA A 34 1.91 -7.12 -9.85
N VAL A 35 2.26 -5.84 -9.62
CA VAL A 35 3.57 -5.46 -9.08
C VAL A 35 3.76 -5.98 -7.66
N LEU A 36 2.77 -5.78 -6.76
CA LEU A 36 2.87 -6.25 -5.38
C LEU A 36 2.96 -7.79 -5.30
N GLN A 37 2.17 -8.49 -6.11
CA GLN A 37 2.18 -9.95 -6.19
C GLN A 37 3.51 -10.48 -6.75
N ALA A 38 4.05 -9.87 -7.80
CA ALA A 38 5.32 -10.27 -8.38
C ALA A 38 6.47 -10.10 -7.38
N ASP A 39 6.51 -8.97 -6.68
CA ASP A 39 7.55 -8.70 -5.68
C ASP A 39 7.50 -9.71 -4.52
N LEU A 40 6.30 -10.03 -4.02
CA LEU A 40 6.11 -11.03 -2.97
C LEU A 40 6.43 -12.44 -3.47
N ALA A 41 6.00 -12.80 -4.69
CA ALA A 41 6.28 -14.13 -5.25
C ALA A 41 7.78 -14.39 -5.45
N GLU A 42 8.57 -13.34 -5.74
CA GLU A 42 10.03 -13.45 -5.87
C GLU A 42 10.76 -13.56 -4.53
N ALA A 43 10.19 -12.99 -3.45
CA ALA A 43 10.87 -12.86 -2.16
C ALA A 43 10.46 -13.93 -1.14
N LEU A 44 9.21 -14.40 -1.20
CA LEU A 44 8.67 -15.31 -0.20
C LEU A 44 9.10 -16.76 -0.46
N PRO A 45 9.35 -17.55 0.61
CA PRO A 45 9.61 -18.99 0.48
C PRO A 45 8.34 -19.73 0.07
N GLU A 46 8.49 -20.91 -0.54
CA GLU A 46 7.36 -21.75 -1.00
C GLU A 46 6.54 -22.39 0.14
N ARG A 47 7.05 -22.36 1.39
CA ARG A 47 6.31 -22.90 2.54
C ARG A 47 5.13 -22.01 2.95
N PRO A 48 4.08 -22.56 3.58
CA PRO A 48 3.03 -21.76 4.20
C PRO A 48 3.60 -20.76 5.22
N LEU A 49 3.06 -19.56 5.22
CA LEU A 49 3.42 -18.45 6.11
C LEU A 49 2.22 -18.02 6.93
N ARG A 50 2.44 -17.54 8.14
CA ARG A 50 1.47 -16.72 8.89
C ARG A 50 1.58 -15.29 8.41
N VAL A 51 0.49 -14.74 7.89
CA VAL A 51 0.44 -13.41 7.27
C VAL A 51 -0.52 -12.51 8.04
N LEU A 52 -0.10 -11.29 8.32
CA LEU A 52 -0.94 -10.21 8.82
C LEU A 52 -1.03 -9.10 7.78
N ASP A 53 -2.24 -8.76 7.38
CA ASP A 53 -2.52 -7.63 6.47
C ASP A 53 -3.19 -6.50 7.27
N ILE A 54 -2.44 -5.41 7.51
CA ILE A 54 -2.87 -4.26 8.29
C ILE A 54 -3.45 -3.19 7.35
N GLY A 55 -4.68 -2.78 7.60
CA GLY A 55 -5.44 -1.94 6.68
C GLY A 55 -5.79 -2.70 5.40
N ALA A 56 -6.22 -3.96 5.57
CA ALA A 56 -6.44 -4.91 4.48
C ALA A 56 -7.49 -4.44 3.45
N GLY A 57 -8.36 -3.51 3.84
CA GLY A 57 -9.46 -3.05 3.01
C GLY A 57 -10.36 -4.21 2.58
N LEU A 58 -10.54 -4.39 1.28
CA LEU A 58 -11.31 -5.51 0.71
C LEU A 58 -10.54 -6.83 0.58
N GLY A 59 -9.33 -6.93 1.14
CA GLY A 59 -8.57 -8.17 1.25
C GLY A 59 -8.02 -8.74 -0.05
N HIS A 60 -7.76 -7.93 -1.09
CA HIS A 60 -7.29 -8.44 -2.39
C HIS A 60 -5.93 -9.14 -2.31
N MET A 61 -4.96 -8.57 -1.57
CA MET A 61 -3.65 -9.20 -1.37
C MET A 61 -3.75 -10.40 -0.45
N SER A 62 -4.53 -10.28 0.62
CA SER A 62 -4.83 -11.37 1.55
C SER A 62 -5.45 -12.58 0.84
N LEU A 63 -6.44 -12.35 -0.04
CA LEU A 63 -7.10 -13.41 -0.80
C LEU A 63 -6.11 -14.14 -1.73
N TRP A 64 -5.24 -13.38 -2.40
CA TRP A 64 -4.20 -13.95 -3.27
C TRP A 64 -3.21 -14.81 -2.48
N LEU A 65 -2.83 -14.41 -1.26
CA LEU A 65 -1.94 -15.17 -0.37
C LEU A 65 -2.64 -16.41 0.20
N ALA A 66 -3.90 -16.30 0.63
CA ALA A 66 -4.68 -17.45 1.09
C ALA A 66 -4.84 -18.50 -0.01
N GLY A 67 -5.07 -18.07 -1.26
CA GLY A 67 -5.11 -18.96 -2.43
C GLY A 67 -3.78 -19.66 -2.74
N ARG A 68 -2.68 -19.22 -2.14
CA ARG A 68 -1.35 -19.86 -2.20
C ARG A 68 -1.04 -20.72 -0.97
N GLY A 69 -2.01 -20.91 -0.09
CA GLY A 69 -1.89 -21.77 1.09
C GLY A 69 -1.28 -21.10 2.32
N HIS A 70 -1.21 -19.76 2.36
CA HIS A 70 -0.78 -19.04 3.55
C HIS A 70 -1.95 -18.88 4.55
N ASP A 71 -1.63 -18.85 5.85
CA ASP A 71 -2.57 -18.55 6.94
C ASP A 71 -2.68 -17.03 7.11
N VAL A 72 -3.83 -16.45 6.77
CA VAL A 72 -3.97 -15.01 6.64
C VAL A 72 -4.90 -14.43 7.71
N THR A 73 -4.41 -13.40 8.39
CA THR A 73 -5.17 -12.54 9.29
C THR A 73 -5.31 -11.16 8.65
N LEU A 74 -6.54 -10.68 8.49
CA LEU A 74 -6.86 -9.34 8.01
C LEU A 74 -7.25 -8.45 9.18
N ALA A 75 -6.59 -7.29 9.33
CA ALA A 75 -6.96 -6.26 10.28
C ALA A 75 -7.40 -5.00 9.51
N GLU A 76 -8.65 -4.57 9.72
CA GLU A 76 -9.25 -3.43 9.04
C GLU A 76 -10.21 -2.71 9.99
N PRO A 77 -10.04 -1.40 10.25
CA PRO A 77 -10.92 -0.67 11.15
C PRO A 77 -12.30 -0.33 10.56
N ALA A 78 -12.43 -0.28 9.23
CA ALA A 78 -13.68 0.04 8.56
C ALA A 78 -14.55 -1.21 8.40
N ALA A 79 -15.59 -1.36 9.22
CA ALA A 79 -16.50 -2.52 9.21
C ALA A 79 -17.05 -2.85 7.80
N PRO A 80 -17.47 -1.88 6.96
CA PRO A 80 -17.96 -2.19 5.61
C PRO A 80 -16.89 -2.77 4.69
N MET A 81 -15.62 -2.37 4.86
CA MET A 81 -14.49 -2.91 4.10
C MET A 81 -14.20 -4.35 4.52
N LEU A 82 -14.14 -4.58 5.83
CA LEU A 82 -13.91 -5.91 6.39
C LEU A 82 -15.02 -6.89 6.01
N GLU A 83 -16.27 -6.46 6.00
CA GLU A 83 -17.39 -7.29 5.55
C GLU A 83 -17.27 -7.65 4.06
N GLY A 84 -16.89 -6.69 3.22
CA GLY A 84 -16.59 -6.95 1.82
C GLY A 84 -15.45 -7.94 1.63
N ALA A 85 -14.42 -7.92 2.50
CA ALA A 85 -13.37 -8.93 2.51
C ALA A 85 -13.90 -10.31 2.91
N ARG A 86 -14.73 -10.41 3.97
CA ARG A 86 -15.38 -11.67 4.39
C ARG A 86 -16.16 -12.32 3.26
N GLN A 87 -16.96 -11.52 2.56
CA GLN A 87 -17.75 -12.01 1.44
C GLN A 87 -16.86 -12.58 0.33
N ARG A 88 -15.78 -11.89 -0.05
CA ARG A 88 -14.83 -12.38 -1.07
C ARG A 88 -14.16 -13.70 -0.68
N PHE A 89 -13.77 -13.84 0.58
CA PHE A 89 -13.18 -15.08 1.10
C PHE A 89 -14.19 -16.22 1.10
N ALA A 90 -15.45 -15.95 1.49
CA ALA A 90 -16.54 -16.92 1.44
C ALA A 90 -16.84 -17.38 0.00
N GLU A 91 -16.91 -16.44 -0.97
CA GLU A 91 -17.10 -16.74 -2.39
C GLU A 91 -15.96 -17.60 -2.97
N ALA A 92 -14.74 -17.37 -2.51
CA ALA A 92 -13.57 -18.14 -2.91
C ALA A 92 -13.40 -19.48 -2.16
N GLY A 93 -14.18 -19.71 -1.10
CA GLY A 93 -14.06 -20.90 -0.25
C GLY A 93 -12.74 -20.99 0.51
N LEU A 94 -12.13 -19.84 0.82
CA LEU A 94 -10.83 -19.77 1.50
C LEU A 94 -10.99 -19.32 2.96
N PRO A 95 -10.27 -19.93 3.91
CA PRO A 95 -10.29 -19.51 5.30
C PRO A 95 -9.43 -18.26 5.53
N ALA A 96 -9.82 -17.43 6.49
CA ALA A 96 -9.01 -16.35 7.04
C ALA A 96 -9.51 -15.92 8.42
N THR A 97 -8.65 -15.24 9.18
CA THR A 97 -9.02 -14.55 10.42
C THR A 97 -9.27 -13.08 10.12
N PHE A 98 -10.33 -12.51 10.69
CA PHE A 98 -10.73 -11.12 10.45
C PHE A 98 -10.84 -10.38 11.77
N ILE A 99 -10.12 -9.26 11.88
CA ILE A 99 -10.04 -8.41 13.07
C ILE A 99 -10.53 -7.00 12.68
N GLU A 100 -11.63 -6.57 13.29
CA GLU A 100 -12.11 -5.19 13.18
C GLU A 100 -11.40 -4.34 14.24
N ALA A 101 -10.25 -3.77 13.87
CA ALA A 101 -9.46 -2.96 14.77
C ALA A 101 -8.54 -2.00 14.01
N PRO A 102 -8.30 -0.79 14.57
CA PRO A 102 -7.25 0.08 14.10
C PRO A 102 -5.88 -0.49 14.49
N TRP A 103 -4.83 -0.07 13.77
CA TRP A 103 -3.47 -0.56 13.99
C TRP A 103 -2.96 -0.36 15.43
N GLN A 104 -3.44 0.67 16.13
CA GLN A 104 -3.06 0.99 17.50
C GLN A 104 -3.42 -0.12 18.51
N ASP A 105 -4.49 -0.86 18.22
CA ASP A 105 -5.04 -1.87 19.15
C ASP A 105 -4.49 -3.28 18.86
N LEU A 106 -3.70 -3.47 17.78
CA LEU A 106 -3.28 -4.80 17.34
C LEU A 106 -2.32 -5.48 18.31
N LEU A 107 -1.40 -4.74 18.93
CA LEU A 107 -0.48 -5.32 19.93
C LEU A 107 -1.19 -5.86 21.18
N GLY A 108 -2.38 -5.36 21.48
CA GLY A 108 -3.21 -5.87 22.58
C GLY A 108 -4.04 -7.10 22.21
N GLN A 109 -4.20 -7.39 20.93
CA GLN A 109 -5.05 -8.48 20.40
C GLN A 109 -4.25 -9.64 19.81
N LEU A 110 -3.02 -9.37 19.37
CA LEU A 110 -2.15 -10.34 18.68
C LEU A 110 -0.99 -10.73 19.60
N ASN A 111 -0.90 -12.03 19.92
CA ASN A 111 0.06 -12.54 20.91
C ASN A 111 1.38 -13.02 20.28
N GLU A 112 1.44 -13.23 18.98
CA GLU A 112 2.59 -13.78 18.30
C GLU A 112 2.90 -13.04 17.00
N PRO A 113 4.18 -12.81 16.68
CA PRO A 113 4.59 -12.16 15.46
C PRO A 113 4.35 -13.05 14.23
N TYR A 114 4.29 -12.44 13.06
CA TYR A 114 3.96 -13.03 11.78
C TYR A 114 5.20 -13.22 10.89
N ASP A 115 5.18 -14.22 10.01
CA ASP A 115 6.22 -14.44 9.01
C ASP A 115 6.23 -13.34 7.94
N LEU A 116 5.05 -12.78 7.64
CA LEU A 116 4.86 -11.66 6.72
C LEU A 116 3.85 -10.67 7.31
N VAL A 117 4.24 -9.42 7.42
CA VAL A 117 3.34 -8.30 7.70
C VAL A 117 3.18 -7.47 6.43
N ILE A 118 1.96 -7.20 6.04
CA ILE A 118 1.59 -6.33 4.91
C ILE A 118 1.02 -5.03 5.47
N CYS A 119 1.48 -3.91 4.93
CA CYS A 119 0.94 -2.58 5.22
C CYS A 119 0.94 -1.77 3.92
N HIS A 120 -0.15 -1.87 3.16
CA HIS A 120 -0.25 -1.31 1.83
C HIS A 120 -1.23 -0.13 1.74
N ALA A 121 -0.69 1.05 1.42
CA ALA A 121 -1.46 2.29 1.28
C ALA A 121 -2.25 2.67 2.55
N VAL A 122 -1.64 2.50 3.69
CA VAL A 122 -2.17 2.85 5.02
C VAL A 122 -1.57 4.17 5.51
N LEU A 123 -0.24 4.30 5.44
CA LEU A 123 0.51 5.40 6.05
C LEU A 123 0.00 6.79 5.64
N GLU A 124 -0.37 6.97 4.39
CA GLU A 124 -0.86 8.25 3.85
C GLU A 124 -2.23 8.71 4.38
N TRP A 125 -2.89 7.85 5.16
CA TRP A 125 -4.19 8.12 5.80
C TRP A 125 -4.08 8.35 7.31
N LEU A 126 -2.90 8.06 7.89
CA LEU A 126 -2.64 8.22 9.31
C LEU A 126 -2.34 9.70 9.65
N ALA A 127 -2.77 10.12 10.82
CA ALA A 127 -2.42 11.43 11.36
C ALA A 127 -0.91 11.54 11.62
N GLU A 128 -0.32 10.46 12.15
CA GLU A 128 1.10 10.31 12.42
C GLU A 128 1.65 9.06 11.70
N PRO A 129 2.00 9.17 10.40
CA PRO A 129 2.36 8.02 9.57
C PRO A 129 3.50 7.16 10.09
N LEU A 130 4.47 7.77 10.79
CA LEU A 130 5.64 7.06 11.29
C LEU A 130 5.41 6.33 12.62
N ALA A 131 4.34 6.66 13.34
CA ALA A 131 4.02 6.04 14.63
C ALA A 131 3.66 4.54 14.50
N ILE A 132 3.26 4.08 13.33
CA ILE A 132 2.98 2.66 13.09
C ILE A 132 4.25 1.79 12.99
N LEU A 133 5.42 2.37 12.65
CA LEU A 133 6.66 1.60 12.37
C LEU A 133 7.08 0.68 13.54
N PRO A 134 7.07 1.12 14.81
CA PRO A 134 7.36 0.22 15.94
C PRO A 134 6.37 -0.94 16.06
N VAL A 135 5.09 -0.72 15.76
CA VAL A 135 4.06 -1.77 15.78
C VAL A 135 4.32 -2.80 14.68
N LEU A 136 4.62 -2.33 13.46
CA LEU A 136 5.00 -3.23 12.37
C LEU A 136 6.21 -4.08 12.74
N HIS A 137 7.21 -3.49 13.40
CA HIS A 137 8.43 -4.19 13.82
C HIS A 137 8.11 -5.28 14.86
N GLN A 138 7.31 -4.97 15.88
CA GLN A 138 6.93 -5.93 16.92
C GLN A 138 6.07 -7.09 16.38
N LEU A 139 5.22 -6.82 15.37
CA LEU A 139 4.35 -7.82 14.75
C LEU A 139 5.07 -8.66 13.67
N THR A 140 6.27 -8.28 13.26
CA THR A 140 7.07 -9.04 12.29
C THR A 140 8.11 -9.89 13.01
N ARG A 141 8.18 -11.20 12.68
CA ARG A 141 9.22 -12.10 13.21
C ARG A 141 10.61 -11.59 12.81
N ARG A 142 11.64 -11.93 13.60
CA ARG A 142 13.04 -11.54 13.30
C ARG A 142 13.51 -12.01 11.92
N ASP A 143 13.09 -13.19 11.50
CA ASP A 143 13.33 -13.79 10.18
C ASP A 143 12.18 -13.55 9.19
N GLY A 144 11.23 -12.68 9.56
CA GLY A 144 10.05 -12.35 8.79
C GLY A 144 10.27 -11.26 7.74
N TRP A 145 9.18 -10.89 7.08
CA TRP A 145 9.13 -9.85 6.07
C TRP A 145 8.09 -8.77 6.41
N LEU A 146 8.44 -7.54 6.11
CA LEU A 146 7.48 -6.45 5.98
C LEU A 146 7.34 -6.09 4.48
N SER A 147 6.11 -6.15 3.99
CA SER A 147 5.72 -5.63 2.68
C SER A 147 5.05 -4.28 2.90
N LEU A 148 5.75 -3.19 2.57
CA LEU A 148 5.32 -1.82 2.83
C LEU A 148 5.08 -1.08 1.52
N ALA A 149 3.84 -0.67 1.24
CA ALA A 149 3.54 0.16 0.07
C ALA A 149 2.89 1.48 0.50
N PHE A 150 3.39 2.59 -0.02
CA PHE A 150 2.95 3.92 0.38
C PHE A 150 2.90 4.90 -0.79
N TYR A 151 2.06 5.92 -0.66
CA TYR A 151 1.85 6.95 -1.65
C TYR A 151 3.03 7.90 -1.75
N ASN A 152 3.64 7.98 -2.92
CA ASN A 152 4.92 8.62 -3.16
C ASN A 152 4.79 10.13 -3.43
N ARG A 153 5.43 10.94 -2.61
CA ARG A 153 5.49 12.40 -2.75
C ARG A 153 6.24 12.84 -4.01
N ASP A 154 7.36 12.17 -4.34
CA ASP A 154 8.18 12.53 -5.50
C ASP A 154 7.42 12.32 -6.81
N ALA A 155 6.62 11.24 -6.92
CA ALA A 155 5.72 11.01 -8.04
C ALA A 155 4.66 12.11 -8.20
N LEU A 156 4.13 12.60 -7.09
CA LEU A 156 3.17 13.70 -7.12
C LEU A 156 3.81 15.01 -7.57
N ILE A 157 5.02 15.30 -7.08
CA ILE A 157 5.81 16.46 -7.50
C ILE A 157 6.06 16.37 -9.00
N TYR A 158 6.63 15.26 -9.47
CA TYR A 158 6.96 15.06 -10.88
C TYR A 158 5.74 15.23 -11.80
N ARG A 159 4.61 14.60 -11.44
CA ARG A 159 3.36 14.76 -12.20
C ARG A 159 2.87 16.22 -12.28
N ASN A 160 3.00 16.98 -11.19
CA ASN A 160 2.62 18.39 -11.19
C ASN A 160 3.60 19.25 -12.00
N LEU A 161 4.90 18.91 -12.04
CA LEU A 161 5.88 19.54 -12.93
C LEU A 161 5.51 19.33 -14.40
N LEU A 162 5.22 18.09 -14.80
CA LEU A 162 4.79 17.78 -16.18
C LEU A 162 3.51 18.51 -16.61
N LYS A 163 2.63 18.81 -15.65
CA LYS A 163 1.37 19.56 -15.88
C LYS A 163 1.50 21.08 -15.77
N GLY A 164 2.69 21.59 -15.50
CA GLY A 164 2.91 23.02 -15.28
C GLY A 164 2.23 23.60 -14.03
N HIS A 165 1.85 22.77 -13.07
CA HIS A 165 1.17 23.21 -11.84
C HIS A 165 2.14 23.84 -10.83
N PHE A 166 3.03 24.74 -11.29
CA PHE A 166 4.11 25.33 -10.49
C PHE A 166 3.61 26.13 -9.28
N ARG A 167 2.45 26.78 -9.37
CA ARG A 167 1.86 27.51 -8.23
C ARG A 167 1.51 26.58 -7.07
N LYS A 168 1.00 25.35 -7.39
CA LYS A 168 0.68 24.33 -6.40
C LYS A 168 1.94 23.84 -5.70
N LEU A 169 2.99 23.58 -6.47
CA LEU A 169 4.30 23.13 -5.95
C LEU A 169 4.95 24.18 -5.05
N ARG A 170 4.99 25.46 -5.46
CA ARG A 170 5.54 26.56 -4.64
C ARG A 170 4.84 26.73 -3.29
N LYS A 171 3.55 26.37 -3.21
CA LYS A 171 2.76 26.46 -1.97
C LYS A 171 2.83 25.18 -1.12
N ASN A 172 3.61 24.16 -1.54
CA ASN A 172 3.65 22.84 -0.88
C ASN A 172 2.26 22.24 -0.61
N ARG A 173 1.27 22.52 -1.47
CA ARG A 173 -0.09 22.02 -1.30
C ARG A 173 -0.23 20.68 -2.02
N PHE A 174 0.02 19.60 -1.30
CA PHE A 174 -0.07 18.24 -1.82
C PHE A 174 -1.37 17.54 -1.42
N SER A 175 -2.07 18.04 -0.40
CA SER A 175 -3.35 17.49 0.05
C SER A 175 -4.42 17.54 -1.04
N GLY A 176 -5.19 16.46 -1.16
CA GLY A 176 -6.41 16.43 -1.96
C GLY A 176 -7.46 17.41 -1.39
N GLU A 177 -8.22 18.06 -2.27
CA GLU A 177 -9.33 18.93 -1.85
C GLU A 177 -10.55 18.08 -1.48
N GLY A 178 -11.09 18.29 -0.27
CA GLY A 178 -12.41 17.81 0.15
C GLY A 178 -12.57 16.28 0.21
N GLN A 179 -13.71 15.77 -0.27
CA GLN A 179 -14.10 14.34 -0.27
C GLN A 179 -13.39 13.50 -1.35
N SER A 180 -12.21 13.92 -1.77
CA SER A 180 -11.40 13.18 -2.75
C SER A 180 -10.82 11.92 -2.14
N LEU A 181 -10.85 10.80 -2.88
CA LEU A 181 -10.10 9.55 -2.58
C LEU A 181 -8.58 9.71 -2.84
N THR A 182 -8.10 10.92 -3.04
CA THR A 182 -6.67 11.21 -3.12
C THR A 182 -6.13 11.30 -1.70
N PRO A 183 -5.05 10.57 -1.36
CA PRO A 183 -4.41 10.66 -0.06
C PRO A 183 -4.12 12.10 0.34
N GLN A 184 -4.29 12.40 1.61
CA GLN A 184 -4.12 13.77 2.11
C GLN A 184 -2.65 14.17 2.12
N GLU A 185 -1.77 13.24 2.48
CA GLU A 185 -0.33 13.49 2.53
C GLU A 185 0.47 12.34 1.91
N PRO A 186 1.08 12.59 0.75
CA PRO A 186 2.05 11.66 0.20
C PRO A 186 3.31 11.67 1.08
N LEU A 187 3.91 10.50 1.30
CA LEU A 187 5.12 10.38 2.10
C LEU A 187 6.36 10.76 1.30
N ASP A 188 7.29 11.44 1.97
CA ASP A 188 8.65 11.60 1.45
C ASP A 188 9.43 10.29 1.70
N PRO A 189 9.89 9.59 0.64
CA PRO A 189 10.60 8.33 0.80
C PRO A 189 11.85 8.45 1.68
N ARG A 190 12.57 9.58 1.62
CA ARG A 190 13.78 9.81 2.41
C ARG A 190 13.49 9.94 3.91
N THR A 191 12.39 10.61 4.25
CA THR A 191 11.94 10.73 5.65
C THR A 191 11.51 9.38 6.21
N LEU A 192 10.78 8.59 5.40
CA LEU A 192 10.37 7.25 5.81
C LEU A 192 11.57 6.32 5.98
N GLU A 193 12.51 6.33 5.02
CA GLU A 193 13.73 5.53 5.08
C GLU A 193 14.57 5.87 6.33
N ALA A 194 14.76 7.16 6.61
CA ALA A 194 15.47 7.61 7.81
C ALA A 194 14.79 7.18 9.12
N ALA A 195 13.45 7.12 9.14
CA ALA A 195 12.69 6.63 10.29
C ALA A 195 12.75 5.09 10.46
N MET A 196 13.05 4.37 9.40
CA MET A 196 13.22 2.92 9.39
C MET A 196 14.67 2.48 9.69
N ASP A 197 15.62 3.40 9.59
CA ASP A 197 17.05 3.12 9.79
C ASP A 197 17.34 2.52 11.18
N GLY A 198 18.21 1.52 11.24
CA GLY A 198 18.55 0.77 12.45
C GLY A 198 17.50 -0.26 12.91
N HIS A 199 16.30 -0.25 12.35
CA HIS A 199 15.23 -1.22 12.66
C HIS A 199 14.87 -2.12 11.48
N TRP A 200 15.09 -1.65 10.26
CA TRP A 200 14.70 -2.32 9.03
C TRP A 200 15.79 -2.27 7.97
N ARG A 201 16.05 -3.41 7.34
CA ARG A 201 16.84 -3.48 6.11
C ARG A 201 15.91 -3.60 4.92
N ILE A 202 16.01 -2.66 3.98
CA ILE A 202 15.23 -2.68 2.76
C ILE A 202 15.93 -3.58 1.74
N GLU A 203 15.34 -4.74 1.45
CA GLU A 203 15.89 -5.75 0.55
C GLU A 203 15.55 -5.47 -0.92
N ALA A 204 14.37 -4.92 -1.18
CA ALA A 204 13.93 -4.59 -2.52
C ALA A 204 13.06 -3.33 -2.53
N ARG A 205 13.19 -2.57 -3.62
CA ARG A 205 12.41 -1.35 -3.87
C ARG A 205 11.81 -1.44 -5.26
N SER A 206 10.50 -1.31 -5.35
CA SER A 206 9.77 -1.27 -6.62
C SER A 206 8.88 -0.03 -6.68
N GLY A 207 8.78 0.55 -7.87
CA GLY A 207 7.76 1.54 -8.15
C GLY A 207 6.51 0.87 -8.68
N VAL A 208 5.35 1.33 -8.23
CA VAL A 208 4.04 0.88 -8.69
C VAL A 208 3.44 1.99 -9.54
N ARG A 209 3.12 1.71 -10.78
CA ARG A 209 2.71 2.69 -11.79
C ARG A 209 3.79 3.72 -12.05
N VAL A 210 4.94 3.23 -12.56
CA VAL A 210 6.14 4.04 -12.83
C VAL A 210 6.00 4.93 -14.06
N PHE A 211 5.14 4.55 -15.03
CA PHE A 211 4.89 5.35 -16.22
C PHE A 211 3.40 5.58 -16.53
N HIS A 212 2.52 4.64 -16.20
CA HIS A 212 1.09 4.71 -16.55
C HIS A 212 0.43 6.05 -16.16
N ASP A 213 0.70 6.57 -14.95
CA ASP A 213 0.10 7.81 -14.46
C ASP A 213 0.63 9.07 -15.17
N TYR A 214 1.68 8.95 -15.96
CA TYR A 214 2.32 10.01 -16.74
C TYR A 214 1.97 9.96 -18.24
N MET A 215 1.43 8.83 -18.72
CA MET A 215 0.97 8.72 -20.09
C MET A 215 -0.13 9.76 -20.39
N PRO A 216 -0.13 10.37 -21.60
CA PRO A 216 -1.29 11.11 -22.06
C PRO A 216 -2.56 10.25 -22.04
N VAL A 217 -3.70 10.86 -21.65
CA VAL A 217 -4.96 10.12 -21.44
C VAL A 217 -5.40 9.34 -22.67
N GLU A 218 -5.18 9.91 -23.87
CA GLU A 218 -5.49 9.27 -25.14
C GLU A 218 -4.75 7.94 -25.36
N PHE A 219 -3.49 7.85 -24.88
CA PHE A 219 -2.70 6.61 -24.97
C PHE A 219 -3.06 5.62 -23.86
N GLN A 220 -3.44 6.12 -22.67
CA GLN A 220 -3.94 5.23 -21.62
C GLN A 220 -5.17 4.43 -22.06
N HIS A 221 -6.06 5.04 -22.85
CA HIS A 221 -7.29 4.38 -23.34
C HIS A 221 -7.06 3.46 -24.55
N LYS A 222 -5.96 3.66 -25.28
CA LYS A 222 -5.63 2.85 -26.47
C LYS A 222 -4.74 1.65 -26.15
N ALA A 223 -4.03 1.70 -25.04
CA ALA A 223 -3.11 0.64 -24.66
C ALA A 223 -3.89 -0.58 -24.14
N GLU A 224 -3.47 -1.77 -24.58
CA GLU A 224 -4.02 -3.01 -24.06
C GLU A 224 -3.66 -3.18 -22.58
N PRO A 225 -4.62 -3.55 -21.71
CA PRO A 225 -4.37 -3.68 -20.27
C PRO A 225 -3.24 -4.64 -19.92
N LEU A 226 -3.06 -5.72 -20.65
CA LEU A 226 -2.00 -6.71 -20.42
C LEU A 226 -0.62 -6.12 -20.75
N ASP A 227 -0.48 -5.35 -21.83
CA ASP A 227 0.77 -4.70 -22.21
C ASP A 227 1.18 -3.68 -21.15
N LEU A 228 0.21 -2.92 -20.61
CA LEU A 228 0.46 -1.99 -19.51
C LEU A 228 1.01 -2.69 -18.27
N VAL A 229 0.43 -3.82 -17.90
CA VAL A 229 0.89 -4.61 -16.75
C VAL A 229 2.28 -5.17 -17.00
N GLU A 230 2.54 -5.75 -18.19
CA GLU A 230 3.83 -6.33 -18.55
C GLU A 230 4.95 -5.26 -18.49
N MET A 231 4.73 -4.11 -19.10
CA MET A 231 5.71 -3.01 -19.08
C MET A 231 5.92 -2.45 -17.68
N GLU A 232 4.88 -2.29 -16.88
CA GLU A 232 5.03 -1.87 -15.48
C GLU A 232 5.84 -2.88 -14.66
N LEU A 233 5.63 -4.18 -14.86
CA LEU A 233 6.43 -5.25 -14.25
C LEU A 233 7.89 -5.20 -14.70
N GLN A 234 8.15 -4.99 -15.99
CA GLN A 234 9.50 -4.89 -16.53
C GLN A 234 10.28 -3.70 -15.94
N TYR A 235 9.62 -2.56 -15.78
CA TYR A 235 10.28 -1.31 -15.36
C TYR A 235 10.13 -0.97 -13.88
N ARG A 236 9.41 -1.77 -13.09
CA ARG A 236 9.13 -1.49 -11.66
C ARG A 236 10.37 -1.25 -10.80
N ARG A 237 11.50 -1.89 -11.16
CA ARG A 237 12.79 -1.77 -10.44
C ARG A 237 13.88 -1.08 -11.26
N HIS A 238 13.52 -0.52 -12.41
CA HIS A 238 14.50 0.18 -13.24
C HIS A 238 15.03 1.41 -12.48
N PRO A 239 16.38 1.59 -12.35
CA PRO A 239 16.97 2.64 -11.50
C PRO A 239 16.47 4.06 -11.81
N ALA A 240 16.20 4.36 -13.08
CA ALA A 240 15.71 5.68 -13.48
C ALA A 240 14.21 5.87 -13.24
N PHE A 241 13.41 4.82 -13.08
CA PHE A 241 11.94 4.90 -13.06
C PHE A 241 11.31 4.48 -11.75
N ALA A 242 11.93 3.55 -11.01
CA ALA A 242 11.36 3.01 -9.78
C ALA A 242 10.94 4.10 -8.80
N GLY A 243 11.77 5.15 -8.61
CA GLY A 243 11.47 6.29 -7.76
C GLY A 243 10.31 7.17 -8.22
N LEU A 244 9.85 7.02 -9.49
CA LEU A 244 8.71 7.74 -10.05
C LEU A 244 7.38 6.98 -9.89
N GLY A 245 7.40 5.76 -9.33
CA GLY A 245 6.18 5.01 -9.05
C GLY A 245 5.18 5.83 -8.23
N ARG A 246 3.90 5.80 -8.63
CA ARG A 246 2.83 6.48 -7.89
C ARG A 246 2.74 6.04 -6.44
N TYR A 247 3.02 4.76 -6.20
CA TYR A 247 3.36 4.20 -4.92
C TYR A 247 4.76 3.63 -4.99
N LEU A 248 5.46 3.62 -3.87
CA LEU A 248 6.66 2.82 -3.70
C LEU A 248 6.29 1.57 -2.90
N HIS A 249 6.87 0.45 -3.28
CA HIS A 249 6.76 -0.81 -2.57
C HIS A 249 8.15 -1.23 -2.10
N TRP A 250 8.30 -1.40 -0.79
CA TRP A 250 9.52 -1.85 -0.15
C TRP A 250 9.30 -3.20 0.52
N LEU A 251 10.17 -4.14 0.23
CA LEU A 251 10.30 -5.39 0.98
C LEU A 251 11.42 -5.24 1.98
N CYS A 252 11.11 -5.43 3.26
CA CYS A 252 12.03 -5.14 4.34
C CYS A 252 12.16 -6.36 5.26
N ARG A 253 13.34 -6.47 5.90
CA ARG A 253 13.63 -7.40 6.97
C ARG A 253 13.85 -6.62 8.26
N PRO A 254 13.36 -7.10 9.43
CA PRO A 254 13.77 -6.54 10.70
C PRO A 254 15.28 -6.59 10.88
N GLN A 255 15.83 -5.58 11.53
CA GLN A 255 17.21 -5.54 12.04
C GLN A 255 17.17 -5.57 13.57
N ASP A 256 18.16 -6.21 14.19
CA ASP A 256 18.34 -6.26 15.65
C ASP A 256 18.88 -4.92 16.19
#